data_2f8e45237176c6f7711d880e20cb16d8
#
_entry.id   2f8e45237176c6f7711d880e20cb16d8
#
_cell.length_a   1.000
_cell.length_b   1.000
_cell.length_c   1.000
_cell.angle_alpha   90.00
_cell.angle_beta   90.00
_cell.angle_gamma   90.00
#
_symmetry.space_group_name_H-M   'P 1'
#
loop_
_entity.id
_entity.type
_entity.pdbx_description
1 polymer ?
#
loop_
_entity_poly.entity_id
_entity_poly.type
_entity_poly.pdbx_seq_one_letter_code
_entity_poly.pdbx_strand_id
1 'polypeptide(L)'
;MISKIVKKIKQRKLIIRNMRDINSLIRTEVKIEQLQYMALNSDRPLIADECQLGSPVIVSLTTFSKKIHEVHLAIESIAQQSVRPDKIILWLDEDEFAMENIPSILIKQINRGLEVKFFSNIKSYKKIVPTLIIFPDSYIITIDDDVLYANNMIDILVKEQNRFPKMIIGHRGHRMTFDGANLPKPYKQWDYDV
;
A
#
# COMPACT_ATOMS: atom_id res chain seq x y z
N MET A 1 -28.15 4.82 42.47
CA MET A 1 -28.89 4.76 41.18
C MET A 1 -28.00 5.22 39.99
N ILE A 2 -27.37 6.39 40.05
CA ILE A 2 -26.55 6.99 39.01
C ILE A 2 -25.38 6.08 38.58
N SER A 3 -24.68 5.44 39.53
CA SER A 3 -23.54 4.53 39.24
C SER A 3 -23.94 3.31 38.36
N LYS A 4 -25.14 2.74 38.58
CA LYS A 4 -25.65 1.64 37.75
C LYS A 4 -25.97 2.08 36.32
N ILE A 5 -26.47 3.32 36.14
CA ILE A 5 -26.78 3.88 34.83
C ILE A 5 -25.49 4.14 34.05
N VAL A 6 -24.50 4.75 34.69
CA VAL A 6 -23.16 4.99 34.07
C VAL A 6 -22.49 3.69 33.65
N LYS A 7 -22.57 2.64 34.48
CA LYS A 7 -22.03 1.30 34.15
C LYS A 7 -22.75 0.71 32.93
N LYS A 8 -24.07 0.84 32.85
CA LYS A 8 -24.87 0.35 31.72
C LYS A 8 -24.58 1.09 30.41
N ILE A 9 -24.34 2.42 30.48
CA ILE A 9 -23.93 3.21 29.31
C ILE A 9 -22.53 2.81 28.82
N LYS A 10 -21.56 2.62 29.73
CA LYS A 10 -20.22 2.15 29.37
C LYS A 10 -20.26 0.77 28.71
N GLN A 11 -21.03 -0.17 29.24
CA GLN A 11 -21.22 -1.50 28.67
C GLN A 11 -21.83 -1.42 27.25
N ARG A 12 -22.88 -0.60 27.04
CA ARG A 12 -23.48 -0.40 25.71
C ARG A 12 -22.47 0.16 24.69
N LYS A 13 -21.69 1.17 25.10
CA LYS A 13 -20.63 1.73 24.23
C LYS A 13 -19.58 0.68 23.85
N LEU A 14 -19.19 -0.15 24.80
CA LEU A 14 -18.23 -1.24 24.55
C LEU A 14 -18.81 -2.27 23.57
N ILE A 15 -20.07 -2.68 23.74
CA ILE A 15 -20.74 -3.63 22.83
C ILE A 15 -20.82 -3.05 21.42
N ILE A 16 -21.23 -1.79 21.26
CA ILE A 16 -21.33 -1.14 19.96
C ILE A 16 -19.95 -1.07 19.28
N ARG A 17 -18.89 -0.74 20.05
CA ARG A 17 -17.52 -0.74 19.53
C ARG A 17 -17.09 -2.12 19.06
N ASN A 18 -17.29 -3.15 19.90
CA ASN A 18 -16.94 -4.51 19.56
C ASN A 18 -17.72 -5.02 18.32
N MET A 19 -18.99 -4.65 18.17
CA MET A 19 -19.77 -4.99 16.97
C MET A 19 -19.24 -4.32 15.72
N ARG A 20 -18.78 -3.05 15.80
CA ARG A 20 -18.13 -2.36 14.67
C ARG A 20 -16.81 -3.04 14.30
N ASP A 21 -16.02 -3.38 15.32
CA ASP A 21 -14.71 -4.04 15.13
C ASP A 21 -14.90 -5.42 14.48
N ILE A 22 -15.90 -6.21 14.90
CA ILE A 22 -16.24 -7.51 14.28
C ILE A 22 -16.69 -7.31 12.82
N ASN A 23 -17.56 -6.36 12.54
CA ASN A 23 -18.01 -6.09 11.17
C ASN A 23 -16.86 -5.64 10.28
N SER A 24 -15.92 -4.85 10.80
CA SER A 24 -14.71 -4.46 10.09
C SER A 24 -13.83 -5.66 9.79
N LEU A 25 -13.60 -6.53 10.76
CA LEU A 25 -12.82 -7.76 10.59
C LEU A 25 -13.46 -8.67 9.53
N ILE A 26 -14.77 -8.92 9.60
CA ILE A 26 -15.47 -9.75 8.62
C ILE A 26 -15.31 -9.16 7.20
N ARG A 27 -15.47 -7.83 7.03
CA ARG A 27 -15.26 -7.19 5.73
C ARG A 27 -13.83 -7.33 5.22
N THR A 28 -12.85 -7.23 6.12
CA THR A 28 -11.45 -7.41 5.77
C THR A 28 -11.16 -8.83 5.33
N GLU A 29 -11.66 -9.83 6.07
CA GLU A 29 -11.51 -11.25 5.70
C GLU A 29 -12.16 -11.57 4.35
N VAL A 30 -13.38 -11.10 4.13
CA VAL A 30 -14.06 -11.26 2.81
C VAL A 30 -13.24 -10.61 1.70
N LYS A 31 -12.65 -9.42 1.94
CA LYS A 31 -11.80 -8.76 0.95
C LYS A 31 -10.52 -9.55 0.69
N ILE A 32 -9.87 -10.09 1.73
CA ILE A 32 -8.69 -10.94 1.61
C ILE A 32 -9.01 -12.17 0.75
N GLU A 33 -10.08 -12.89 1.06
CA GLU A 33 -10.51 -14.07 0.31
C GLU A 33 -10.77 -13.74 -1.16
N GLN A 34 -11.44 -12.61 -1.44
CA GLN A 34 -11.67 -12.15 -2.81
C GLN A 34 -10.36 -11.89 -3.55
N LEU A 35 -9.42 -11.15 -2.92
CA LEU A 35 -8.13 -10.82 -3.53
C LEU A 35 -7.29 -12.09 -3.75
N GLN A 36 -7.29 -13.01 -2.78
CA GLN A 36 -6.64 -14.30 -2.89
C GLN A 36 -7.19 -15.12 -4.07
N TYR A 37 -8.52 -15.20 -4.17
CA TYR A 37 -9.18 -15.89 -5.28
C TYR A 37 -8.79 -15.28 -6.64
N MET A 38 -8.78 -13.95 -6.73
CA MET A 38 -8.41 -13.24 -7.96
C MET A 38 -6.95 -13.41 -8.32
N ALA A 39 -6.04 -13.36 -7.35
CA ALA A 39 -4.62 -13.60 -7.56
C ALA A 39 -4.34 -15.01 -8.12
N LEU A 40 -5.15 -16.00 -7.70
CA LEU A 40 -5.01 -17.39 -8.13
C LEU A 40 -5.68 -17.72 -9.47
N ASN A 41 -6.82 -17.06 -9.78
CA ASN A 41 -7.72 -17.53 -10.84
C ASN A 41 -8.01 -16.49 -11.93
N SER A 42 -7.62 -15.23 -11.77
CA SER A 42 -7.89 -14.20 -12.76
C SER A 42 -6.78 -14.11 -13.82
N ASP A 43 -7.17 -13.98 -15.07
CA ASP A 43 -6.28 -13.65 -16.19
C ASP A 43 -6.30 -12.14 -16.53
N ARG A 44 -7.08 -11.34 -15.79
CA ARG A 44 -7.20 -9.90 -16.05
C ARG A 44 -5.85 -9.22 -15.80
N PRO A 45 -5.38 -8.35 -16.74
CA PRO A 45 -4.17 -7.56 -16.52
C PRO A 45 -4.20 -6.75 -15.22
N LEU A 46 -3.08 -6.66 -14.54
CA LEU A 46 -2.92 -5.85 -13.32
C LEU A 46 -2.77 -4.36 -13.64
N ILE A 47 -2.27 -4.07 -14.83
CA ILE A 47 -1.89 -2.73 -15.29
C ILE A 47 -2.86 -2.23 -16.36
N ALA A 48 -2.80 -0.96 -16.71
CA ALA A 48 -3.53 -0.35 -17.80
C ALA A 48 -3.00 -0.85 -19.16
N ASP A 49 -3.88 -0.88 -20.16
CA ASP A 49 -3.49 -1.24 -21.53
C ASP A 49 -2.73 -0.10 -22.22
N GLU A 50 -3.05 1.14 -21.86
CA GLU A 50 -2.42 2.35 -22.40
C GLU A 50 -2.28 3.41 -21.28
N CYS A 51 -1.28 4.30 -21.40
CA CYS A 51 -1.10 5.42 -20.49
C CYS A 51 -2.30 6.37 -20.55
N GLN A 52 -3.06 6.46 -19.47
CA GLN A 52 -4.32 7.22 -19.41
C GLN A 52 -4.15 8.68 -18.98
N LEU A 53 -2.99 9.07 -18.44
CA LEU A 53 -2.82 10.32 -17.67
C LEU A 53 -1.73 11.26 -18.20
N GLY A 54 -1.25 11.06 -19.42
CA GLY A 54 -0.22 11.92 -20.05
C GLY A 54 1.21 11.68 -19.54
N SER A 55 1.39 11.24 -18.30
CA SER A 55 2.64 10.73 -17.75
C SER A 55 2.39 9.37 -17.12
N PRO A 56 3.32 8.41 -17.28
CA PRO A 56 3.14 7.08 -16.72
C PRO A 56 2.99 7.07 -15.20
N VAL A 57 2.06 6.28 -14.70
CA VAL A 57 1.85 6.03 -13.26
C VAL A 57 2.47 4.68 -12.90
N ILE A 58 3.49 4.72 -12.06
CA ILE A 58 4.22 3.54 -11.62
C ILE A 58 3.94 3.30 -10.14
N VAL A 59 3.35 2.18 -9.82
CA VAL A 59 3.22 1.71 -8.44
C VAL A 59 4.44 0.90 -8.09
N SER A 60 5.10 1.27 -7.00
CA SER A 60 6.35 0.65 -6.57
C SER A 60 6.27 0.21 -5.12
N LEU A 61 6.66 -1.04 -4.87
CA LEU A 61 6.67 -1.63 -3.54
C LEU A 61 7.90 -2.52 -3.33
N THR A 62 8.15 -2.86 -2.08
CA THR A 62 9.16 -3.85 -1.69
C THR A 62 8.59 -4.73 -0.61
N THR A 63 9.10 -5.94 -0.51
CA THR A 63 8.78 -6.88 0.58
C THR A 63 10.05 -7.53 1.10
N PHE A 64 9.95 -8.32 2.15
CA PHE A 64 11.07 -9.00 2.78
C PHE A 64 10.64 -10.32 3.42
N SER A 65 11.58 -11.29 3.53
CA SER A 65 11.40 -12.54 4.27
C SER A 65 10.05 -13.21 3.99
N LYS A 66 9.35 -13.63 5.03
CA LYS A 66 8.07 -14.37 4.93
C LYS A 66 6.91 -13.55 4.35
N LYS A 67 7.00 -12.21 4.36
CA LYS A 67 5.95 -11.35 3.79
C LYS A 67 5.80 -11.49 2.27
N ILE A 68 6.78 -12.08 1.58
CA ILE A 68 6.66 -12.40 0.15
C ILE A 68 5.44 -13.28 -0.16
N HIS A 69 4.97 -14.07 0.80
CA HIS A 69 3.78 -14.91 0.64
C HIS A 69 2.46 -14.16 0.78
N GLU A 70 2.47 -12.92 1.26
CA GLU A 70 1.28 -12.09 1.50
C GLU A 70 1.19 -10.88 0.57
N VAL A 71 2.32 -10.42 0.02
CA VAL A 71 2.41 -9.21 -0.83
C VAL A 71 1.50 -9.25 -2.05
N HIS A 72 1.14 -10.42 -2.55
CA HIS A 72 0.21 -10.60 -3.66
C HIS A 72 -1.17 -9.98 -3.39
N LEU A 73 -1.60 -9.88 -2.11
CA LEU A 73 -2.85 -9.24 -1.73
C LEU A 73 -2.79 -7.72 -1.94
N ALA A 74 -1.70 -7.08 -1.55
CA ALA A 74 -1.47 -5.66 -1.80
C ALA A 74 -1.46 -5.38 -3.31
N ILE A 75 -0.71 -6.18 -4.10
CA ILE A 75 -0.65 -6.08 -5.56
C ILE A 75 -2.04 -6.25 -6.18
N GLU A 76 -2.80 -7.25 -5.76
CA GLU A 76 -4.16 -7.47 -6.27
C GLU A 76 -5.11 -6.32 -5.92
N SER A 77 -4.95 -5.68 -4.76
CA SER A 77 -5.72 -4.49 -4.40
C SER A 77 -5.43 -3.29 -5.31
N ILE A 78 -4.22 -3.22 -5.86
CA ILE A 78 -3.84 -2.21 -6.88
C ILE A 78 -4.47 -2.55 -8.23
N ALA A 79 -4.58 -3.82 -8.60
CA ALA A 79 -5.28 -4.24 -9.82
C ALA A 79 -6.78 -3.88 -9.82
N GLN A 80 -7.38 -3.65 -8.64
CA GLN A 80 -8.78 -3.25 -8.48
C GLN A 80 -9.00 -1.73 -8.53
N GLN A 81 -7.97 -0.95 -8.80
CA GLN A 81 -8.10 0.52 -8.85
C GLN A 81 -9.01 0.97 -9.99
N SER A 82 -9.78 2.05 -9.78
CA SER A 82 -10.60 2.69 -10.81
C SER A 82 -9.74 3.26 -11.94
N VAL A 83 -8.57 3.77 -11.60
CA VAL A 83 -7.48 4.13 -12.52
C VAL A 83 -6.34 3.15 -12.28
N ARG A 84 -6.07 2.30 -13.26
CA ARG A 84 -4.99 1.32 -13.16
C ARG A 84 -3.65 1.96 -13.46
N PRO A 85 -2.57 1.55 -12.78
CA PRO A 85 -1.23 2.03 -13.09
C PRO A 85 -0.72 1.48 -14.41
N ASP A 86 0.22 2.19 -15.03
CA ASP A 86 0.91 1.71 -16.23
C ASP A 86 1.95 0.62 -15.92
N LYS A 87 2.48 0.61 -14.67
CA LYS A 87 3.39 -0.42 -14.18
C LYS A 87 3.19 -0.68 -12.69
N ILE A 88 3.42 -1.93 -12.30
CA ILE A 88 3.56 -2.32 -10.90
C ILE A 88 4.93 -3.01 -10.76
N ILE A 89 5.79 -2.47 -9.90
CA ILE A 89 7.16 -2.98 -9.71
C ILE A 89 7.33 -3.45 -8.27
N LEU A 90 7.63 -4.72 -8.10
CA LEU A 90 8.02 -5.32 -6.83
C LEU A 90 9.56 -5.43 -6.79
N TRP A 91 10.16 -4.65 -5.91
CA TRP A 91 11.61 -4.68 -5.65
C TRP A 91 11.94 -5.70 -4.57
N LEU A 92 12.78 -6.64 -4.89
CA LEU A 92 13.27 -7.67 -3.98
C LEU A 92 14.74 -7.45 -3.66
N ASP A 93 15.16 -7.95 -2.51
CA ASP A 93 16.56 -7.97 -2.11
C ASP A 93 17.31 -9.06 -2.90
N GLU A 94 18.36 -8.67 -3.62
CA GLU A 94 19.16 -9.60 -4.45
C GLU A 94 19.95 -10.63 -3.64
N ASP A 95 20.21 -10.32 -2.35
CA ASP A 95 20.88 -11.25 -1.44
C ASP A 95 19.90 -12.25 -0.78
N GLU A 96 18.59 -11.92 -0.78
CA GLU A 96 17.55 -12.74 -0.12
C GLU A 96 16.74 -13.56 -1.12
N PHE A 97 16.51 -13.03 -2.33
CA PHE A 97 15.60 -13.62 -3.33
C PHE A 97 16.27 -13.82 -4.67
N ALA A 98 15.81 -14.86 -5.37
CA ALA A 98 16.12 -15.14 -6.77
C ALA A 98 14.81 -15.51 -7.49
N MET A 99 14.78 -15.42 -8.83
CA MET A 99 13.57 -15.74 -9.61
C MET A 99 13.05 -17.15 -9.36
N GLU A 100 13.95 -18.08 -9.06
CA GLU A 100 13.65 -19.49 -8.79
C GLU A 100 12.87 -19.68 -7.46
N ASN A 101 12.99 -18.71 -6.55
CA ASN A 101 12.37 -18.76 -5.21
C ASN A 101 11.07 -17.93 -5.12
N ILE A 102 10.61 -17.34 -6.24
CA ILE A 102 9.39 -16.54 -6.25
C ILE A 102 8.17 -17.45 -6.08
N PRO A 103 7.25 -17.15 -5.12
CA PRO A 103 6.03 -17.92 -4.94
C PRO A 103 5.19 -18.02 -6.22
N SER A 104 4.60 -19.17 -6.48
CA SER A 104 3.81 -19.44 -7.70
C SER A 104 2.66 -18.44 -7.92
N ILE A 105 2.10 -17.90 -6.83
CA ILE A 105 1.05 -16.87 -6.91
C ILE A 105 1.60 -15.56 -7.50
N LEU A 106 2.84 -15.18 -7.18
CA LEU A 106 3.49 -14.02 -7.78
C LEU A 106 3.88 -14.27 -9.24
N ILE A 107 4.24 -15.50 -9.60
CA ILE A 107 4.46 -15.88 -11.01
C ILE A 107 3.19 -15.68 -11.83
N LYS A 108 2.01 -16.02 -11.29
CA LYS A 108 0.73 -15.70 -11.93
C LYS A 108 0.52 -14.20 -12.12
N GLN A 109 0.89 -13.39 -11.12
CA GLN A 109 0.80 -11.94 -11.23
C GLN A 109 1.83 -11.35 -12.21
N ILE A 110 3.03 -11.94 -12.32
CA ILE A 110 4.02 -11.58 -13.36
C ILE A 110 3.41 -11.79 -14.76
N ASN A 111 2.75 -12.90 -15.01
CA ASN A 111 2.06 -13.16 -16.28
C ASN A 111 0.93 -12.17 -16.58
N ARG A 112 0.47 -11.42 -15.58
CA ARG A 112 -0.58 -10.39 -15.67
C ARG A 112 -0.01 -8.96 -15.67
N GLY A 113 1.31 -8.77 -15.69
CA GLY A 113 1.97 -7.48 -15.81
C GLY A 113 2.70 -6.96 -14.56
N LEU A 114 2.89 -7.78 -13.51
CA LEU A 114 3.79 -7.43 -12.42
C LEU A 114 5.23 -7.51 -12.90
N GLU A 115 6.01 -6.47 -12.69
CA GLU A 115 7.47 -6.50 -12.86
C GLU A 115 8.14 -6.83 -11.52
N VAL A 116 8.93 -7.89 -11.45
CA VAL A 116 9.79 -8.20 -10.31
C VAL A 116 11.22 -7.80 -10.67
N LYS A 117 11.84 -6.99 -9.83
CA LYS A 117 13.20 -6.50 -10.01
C LYS A 117 13.99 -6.69 -8.72
N PHE A 118 15.30 -6.86 -8.86
CA PHE A 118 16.22 -7.07 -7.75
C PHE A 118 17.07 -5.83 -7.54
N PHE A 119 17.39 -5.54 -6.29
CA PHE A 119 18.23 -4.43 -5.91
C PHE A 119 18.89 -4.71 -4.55
N SER A 120 20.05 -4.10 -4.32
CA SER A 120 20.78 -4.23 -3.06
C SER A 120 19.96 -3.76 -1.85
N ASN A 121 20.28 -4.28 -0.68
CA ASN A 121 19.50 -4.07 0.53
C ASN A 121 19.62 -2.64 1.09
N ILE A 122 18.77 -1.76 0.64
CA ILE A 122 18.57 -0.41 1.19
C ILE A 122 17.26 -0.29 1.97
N LYS A 123 16.76 -1.41 2.54
CA LYS A 123 15.52 -1.47 3.32
C LYS A 123 14.32 -0.97 2.50
N SER A 124 13.41 -0.21 3.14
CA SER A 124 12.21 0.35 2.50
C SER A 124 12.51 1.37 1.39
N TYR A 125 13.73 1.90 1.31
CA TYR A 125 14.13 2.79 0.21
C TYR A 125 14.16 2.08 -1.15
N LYS A 126 14.21 0.73 -1.19
CA LYS A 126 14.12 -0.04 -2.44
C LYS A 126 12.88 0.32 -3.27
N LYS A 127 11.76 0.67 -2.65
CA LYS A 127 10.55 1.03 -3.38
C LYS A 127 10.60 2.41 -4.06
N ILE A 128 11.53 3.30 -3.69
CA ILE A 128 11.59 4.64 -4.26
C ILE A 128 12.88 4.91 -5.05
N VAL A 129 14.04 4.59 -4.49
CA VAL A 129 15.33 4.97 -5.08
C VAL A 129 15.55 4.39 -6.49
N PRO A 130 15.51 3.08 -6.71
CA PRO A 130 15.72 2.52 -8.04
C PRO A 130 14.62 2.91 -9.03
N THR A 131 13.39 3.09 -8.55
CA THR A 131 12.28 3.51 -9.41
C THR A 131 12.47 4.93 -9.92
N LEU A 132 12.92 5.88 -9.08
CA LEU A 132 13.25 7.24 -9.50
C LEU A 132 14.40 7.29 -10.51
N ILE A 133 15.41 6.42 -10.35
CA ILE A 133 16.55 6.36 -11.28
C ILE A 133 16.10 5.91 -12.67
N ILE A 134 15.21 4.90 -12.73
CA ILE A 134 14.79 4.30 -14.01
C ILE A 134 13.67 5.10 -14.69
N PHE A 135 12.79 5.72 -13.90
CA PHE A 135 11.60 6.41 -14.39
C PHE A 135 11.48 7.84 -13.84
N PRO A 136 12.44 8.74 -14.14
CA PRO A 136 12.51 10.08 -13.54
C PRO A 136 11.32 10.99 -13.93
N ASP A 137 10.67 10.74 -15.07
CA ASP A 137 9.59 11.56 -15.61
C ASP A 137 8.19 10.95 -15.36
N SER A 138 8.08 10.00 -14.43
CA SER A 138 6.83 9.31 -14.13
C SER A 138 6.25 9.72 -12.80
N TYR A 139 4.93 9.56 -12.63
CA TYR A 139 4.31 9.58 -11.32
C TYR A 139 4.65 8.28 -10.58
N ILE A 140 5.41 8.38 -9.50
CA ILE A 140 5.79 7.23 -8.70
C ILE A 140 4.96 7.19 -7.43
N ILE A 141 4.15 6.14 -7.27
CA ILE A 141 3.33 5.89 -6.09
C ILE A 141 3.98 4.74 -5.31
N THR A 142 4.53 5.06 -4.13
CA THR A 142 5.06 4.03 -3.24
C THR A 142 3.96 3.48 -2.36
N ILE A 143 3.91 2.17 -2.21
CA ILE A 143 2.95 1.46 -1.37
C ILE A 143 3.65 0.50 -0.39
N ASP A 144 2.91 0.06 0.63
CA ASP A 144 3.36 -0.95 1.58
C ASP A 144 2.82 -2.34 1.18
N ASP A 145 3.53 -3.39 1.57
CA ASP A 145 3.26 -4.78 1.20
C ASP A 145 2.16 -5.45 2.05
N ASP A 146 1.72 -4.77 3.13
CA ASP A 146 0.76 -5.25 4.12
C ASP A 146 -0.52 -4.39 4.22
N VAL A 147 -0.78 -3.56 3.21
CA VAL A 147 -1.96 -2.69 3.15
C VAL A 147 -2.86 -3.08 1.98
N LEU A 148 -4.16 -3.21 2.23
CA LEU A 148 -5.18 -3.35 1.20
C LEU A 148 -5.74 -1.97 0.82
N TYR A 149 -5.46 -1.55 -0.39
CA TYR A 149 -5.77 -0.19 -0.85
C TYR A 149 -7.22 -0.06 -1.32
N ALA A 150 -7.81 1.11 -1.06
CA ALA A 150 -9.13 1.46 -1.58
C ALA A 150 -9.09 1.64 -3.10
N ASN A 151 -10.18 1.28 -3.79
CA ASN A 151 -10.22 1.21 -5.25
C ASN A 151 -10.02 2.56 -5.98
N ASN A 152 -10.05 3.68 -5.27
CA ASN A 152 -9.88 5.03 -5.81
C ASN A 152 -8.59 5.73 -5.36
N MET A 153 -7.65 4.99 -4.76
CA MET A 153 -6.44 5.55 -4.18
C MET A 153 -5.57 6.23 -5.24
N ILE A 154 -5.32 5.56 -6.37
CA ILE A 154 -4.51 6.13 -7.47
C ILE A 154 -5.20 7.36 -8.08
N ASP A 155 -6.51 7.29 -8.33
CA ASP A 155 -7.29 8.39 -8.90
C ASP A 155 -7.20 9.65 -8.02
N ILE A 156 -7.33 9.50 -6.70
CA ILE A 156 -7.20 10.61 -5.75
C ILE A 156 -5.78 11.19 -5.79
N LEU A 157 -4.74 10.35 -5.70
CA LEU A 157 -3.36 10.82 -5.69
C LEU A 157 -2.99 11.58 -6.98
N VAL A 158 -3.41 11.08 -8.13
CA VAL A 158 -3.14 11.73 -9.42
C VAL A 158 -3.89 13.04 -9.56
N LYS A 159 -5.16 13.09 -9.14
CA LYS A 159 -5.94 14.34 -9.14
C LYS A 159 -5.30 15.42 -8.25
N GLU A 160 -4.87 15.06 -7.06
CA GLU A 160 -4.21 16.00 -6.16
C GLU A 160 -2.80 16.37 -6.65
N GLN A 161 -2.07 15.45 -7.28
CA GLN A 161 -0.78 15.79 -7.91
C GLN A 161 -0.95 16.80 -9.06
N ASN A 162 -1.98 16.66 -9.88
CA ASN A 162 -2.28 17.63 -10.93
C ASN A 162 -2.68 19.00 -10.38
N ARG A 163 -3.35 19.03 -9.22
CA ARG A 163 -3.72 20.26 -8.52
C ARG A 163 -2.50 20.93 -7.87
N PHE A 164 -1.54 20.14 -7.40
CA PHE A 164 -0.36 20.60 -6.68
C PHE A 164 0.93 20.01 -7.29
N PRO A 165 1.30 20.36 -8.54
CA PRO A 165 2.33 19.67 -9.32
C PRO A 165 3.75 19.77 -8.75
N LYS A 166 3.98 20.69 -7.81
CA LYS A 166 5.28 20.89 -7.15
C LYS A 166 5.35 20.25 -5.75
N MET A 167 4.29 19.57 -5.32
CA MET A 167 4.20 18.97 -3.99
C MET A 167 4.34 17.45 -4.07
N ILE A 168 4.81 16.85 -2.98
CA ILE A 168 4.69 15.41 -2.76
C ILE A 168 3.34 15.17 -2.10
N ILE A 169 2.52 14.33 -2.71
CA ILE A 169 1.17 14.02 -2.24
C ILE A 169 1.19 12.71 -1.47
N GLY A 170 0.44 12.64 -0.38
CA GLY A 170 0.27 11.42 0.41
C GLY A 170 -1.08 11.38 1.11
N HIS A 171 -1.60 10.18 1.35
CA HIS A 171 -2.86 9.99 2.10
C HIS A 171 -2.69 10.23 3.59
N ARG A 172 -1.48 10.07 4.11
CA ARG A 172 -1.17 10.21 5.53
C ARG A 172 0.21 10.81 5.70
N GLY A 173 0.30 11.83 6.54
CA GLY A 173 1.55 12.47 6.90
C GLY A 173 1.66 12.69 8.41
N HIS A 174 2.88 12.76 8.90
CA HIS A 174 3.18 13.17 10.26
C HIS A 174 4.18 14.31 10.20
N ARG A 175 3.93 15.36 10.96
CA ARG A 175 4.86 16.48 11.05
C ARG A 175 5.93 16.16 12.09
N MET A 176 7.19 16.12 11.64
CA MET A 176 8.33 15.99 12.53
C MET A 176 8.38 17.20 13.48
N THR A 177 8.50 16.95 14.78
CA THR A 177 8.70 17.97 15.79
C THR A 177 10.15 17.94 16.30
N PHE A 178 10.64 19.09 16.75
CA PHE A 178 12.01 19.27 17.19
C PHE A 178 12.07 19.71 18.66
N ASP A 179 13.17 19.42 19.33
CA ASP A 179 13.42 19.90 20.68
C ASP A 179 14.09 21.29 20.69
N GLY A 180 14.43 21.80 21.89
CA GLY A 180 15.06 23.10 22.04
C GLY A 180 16.49 23.21 21.47
N ALA A 181 17.12 22.08 21.14
CA ALA A 181 18.42 22.00 20.46
C ALA A 181 18.29 21.77 18.94
N ASN A 182 17.08 21.90 18.40
CA ASN A 182 16.73 21.65 17.00
C ASN A 182 17.03 20.21 16.52
N LEU A 183 16.96 19.24 17.44
CA LEU A 183 17.08 17.82 17.12
C LEU A 183 15.68 17.19 16.97
N PRO A 184 15.49 16.25 16.04
CA PRO A 184 14.21 15.57 15.88
C PRO A 184 13.81 14.85 17.18
N LYS A 185 12.59 15.11 17.65
CA LYS A 185 12.02 14.36 18.76
C LYS A 185 11.75 12.90 18.37
N PRO A 186 11.64 11.98 19.35
CA PRO A 186 11.21 10.62 19.09
C PRO A 186 9.88 10.59 18.31
N TYR A 187 9.72 9.64 17.38
CA TYR A 187 8.55 9.52 16.50
C TYR A 187 7.20 9.62 17.21
N LYS A 188 7.06 9.06 18.42
CA LYS A 188 5.84 9.12 19.24
C LYS A 188 5.45 10.54 19.69
N GLN A 189 6.32 11.52 19.52
CA GLN A 189 6.09 12.92 19.87
C GLN A 189 5.90 13.80 18.63
N TRP A 190 5.82 13.21 17.45
CA TRP A 190 5.48 13.93 16.22
C TRP A 190 3.97 14.23 16.17
N ASP A 191 3.59 15.27 15.44
CA ASP A 191 2.19 15.59 15.21
C ASP A 191 1.60 14.59 14.20
N TYR A 192 0.53 13.92 14.59
CA TYR A 192 -0.17 12.94 13.76
C TYR A 192 -1.32 13.61 13.00
N ASP A 193 -1.59 13.10 11.78
CA ASP A 193 -2.73 13.54 10.96
C ASP A 193 -2.71 15.04 10.60
N VAL A 194 -1.60 15.52 10.04
CA VAL A 194 -1.38 16.92 9.62
C VAL A 194 -1.65 17.07 8.13
#